data_28040a53b0b6f941af8deb29a9cf7509
#
_entry.id   28040a53b0b6f941af8deb29a9cf7509
#
_cell.length_a   1.000
_cell.length_b   1.000
_cell.length_c   1.000
_cell.angle_alpha   90.00
_cell.angle_beta   90.00
_cell.angle_gamma   90.00
#
_symmetry.space_group_name_H-M   'P 1'
#
loop_
_entity.id
_entity.type
_entity.pdbx_description
1 polymer ?
#
loop_
_entity_poly.entity_id
_entity_poly.type
_entity_poly.pdbx_seq_one_letter_code
_entity_poly.pdbx_strand_id
1 'polypeptide(L)'
;MNEDDIDVNTPSPARIYDYWLGGSHNFAVDREVGKRAAEAMPTLRAAIWANRAFLRRVVTHLATELGVDQFLDLGSGVPTVGNVHEVAQAANPAARVVYVDIDPIAVAHGRRLLADDDRATVIQADLRRPADVLSRPELGEVLDLGRPVAVLMIAVLHFLPDADHPGDIVRAYRDRIAPGSYLALSHAADDTDLPAEQARMIEEYQKSTKVPFIHRDPDELAGWLDGLELVPPGIVLTNQWHPDEEASRILRTHGVVARKP
;
A
#
# COMPACT_ATOMS: atom_id res chain seq x y z
N MET A 1 7.28 -4.87 23.32
CA MET A 1 7.95 -5.88 22.49
C MET A 1 9.44 -5.65 22.67
N ASN A 2 10.19 -6.67 23.11
CA ASN A 2 11.64 -6.55 23.28
C ASN A 2 12.29 -6.54 21.89
N GLU A 3 13.40 -5.81 21.73
CA GLU A 3 14.19 -5.80 20.48
C GLU A 3 14.64 -7.21 20.07
N ASP A 4 14.69 -8.15 21.00
CA ASP A 4 15.07 -9.55 20.80
C ASP A 4 14.00 -10.40 20.07
N ASP A 5 12.77 -9.90 19.89
CA ASP A 5 11.67 -10.62 19.22
C ASP A 5 11.57 -10.34 17.71
N ILE A 6 12.49 -9.53 17.16
CA ILE A 6 12.47 -9.14 15.75
C ILE A 6 13.18 -10.19 14.91
N ASP A 7 12.45 -10.87 14.02
CA ASP A 7 13.05 -11.82 13.06
C ASP A 7 13.82 -11.07 11.95
N VAL A 8 15.12 -10.93 12.17
CA VAL A 8 16.06 -10.33 11.20
C VAL A 8 16.59 -11.34 10.15
N ASN A 9 16.23 -12.63 10.30
CA ASN A 9 16.73 -13.70 9.46
C ASN A 9 15.73 -14.14 8.38
N THR A 10 14.45 -13.82 8.54
CA THR A 10 13.43 -14.05 7.50
C THR A 10 13.20 -12.74 6.73
N PRO A 11 13.32 -12.77 5.38
CA PRO A 11 13.05 -11.58 4.56
C PRO A 11 11.60 -11.12 4.69
N SER A 12 11.38 -9.80 4.73
CA SER A 12 10.05 -9.18 4.81
C SER A 12 9.74 -8.40 3.53
N PRO A 13 8.54 -8.53 2.95
CA PRO A 13 8.10 -7.71 1.82
C PRO A 13 8.26 -6.21 2.07
N ALA A 14 7.90 -5.72 3.25
CA ALA A 14 8.02 -4.30 3.62
C ALA A 14 9.48 -3.81 3.58
N ARG A 15 10.43 -4.62 4.11
CA ARG A 15 11.85 -4.29 4.12
C ARG A 15 12.53 -4.45 2.75
N ILE A 16 12.08 -5.42 1.94
CA ILE A 16 12.54 -5.57 0.56
C ILE A 16 12.08 -4.37 -0.28
N TYR A 17 10.85 -3.90 -0.07
CA TYR A 17 10.33 -2.71 -0.74
C TYR A 17 11.12 -1.46 -0.37
N ASP A 18 11.46 -1.29 0.92
CA ASP A 18 12.37 -0.23 1.41
C ASP A 18 13.73 -0.27 0.69
N TYR A 19 14.33 -1.45 0.54
CA TYR A 19 15.58 -1.62 -0.22
C TYR A 19 15.45 -1.18 -1.68
N TRP A 20 14.37 -1.52 -2.38
CA TRP A 20 14.15 -1.12 -3.77
C TRP A 20 13.96 0.38 -3.95
N LEU A 21 13.42 1.05 -2.95
CA LEU A 21 13.31 2.51 -2.88
C LEU A 21 14.62 3.22 -2.47
N GLY A 22 15.66 2.47 -2.13
CA GLY A 22 16.94 3.03 -1.67
C GLY A 22 16.97 3.39 -0.19
N GLY A 23 16.02 2.89 0.59
CA GLY A 23 15.97 3.06 2.04
C GLY A 23 17.05 2.27 2.78
N SER A 24 17.16 2.51 4.07
CA SER A 24 18.18 1.93 4.95
C SER A 24 17.63 1.02 6.06
N HIS A 25 16.31 0.82 6.11
CA HIS A 25 15.64 0.05 7.16
C HIS A 25 15.38 -1.41 6.71
N ASN A 26 16.41 -2.02 6.12
CA ASN A 26 16.40 -3.39 5.59
C ASN A 26 17.65 -4.15 6.04
N PHE A 27 17.54 -5.45 6.17
CA PHE A 27 18.64 -6.33 6.58
C PHE A 27 19.33 -7.00 5.39
N ALA A 28 20.43 -7.71 5.64
CA ALA A 28 21.19 -8.40 4.59
C ALA A 28 20.32 -9.42 3.82
N VAL A 29 19.44 -10.15 4.52
CA VAL A 29 18.53 -11.14 3.93
C VAL A 29 17.51 -10.50 3.00
N ASP A 30 17.01 -9.30 3.33
CA ASP A 30 16.07 -8.53 2.49
C ASP A 30 16.77 -8.07 1.21
N ARG A 31 17.99 -7.52 1.34
CA ARG A 31 18.79 -7.03 0.21
C ARG A 31 19.18 -8.16 -0.74
N GLU A 32 19.49 -9.35 -0.22
CA GLU A 32 19.82 -10.50 -1.05
C GLU A 32 18.64 -10.95 -1.93
N VAL A 33 17.45 -11.08 -1.35
CA VAL A 33 16.23 -11.40 -2.10
C VAL A 33 15.88 -10.27 -3.06
N GLY A 34 15.93 -9.03 -2.61
CA GLY A 34 15.63 -7.84 -3.43
C GLY A 34 16.56 -7.68 -4.63
N LYS A 35 17.86 -8.01 -4.46
CA LYS A 35 18.86 -7.98 -5.55
C LYS A 35 18.55 -9.04 -6.60
N ARG A 36 18.33 -10.30 -6.18
CA ARG A 36 18.00 -11.40 -7.10
C ARG A 36 16.72 -11.10 -7.89
N ALA A 37 15.70 -10.55 -7.24
CA ALA A 37 14.46 -10.16 -7.91
C ALA A 37 14.70 -9.06 -8.96
N ALA A 38 15.51 -8.05 -8.66
CA ALA A 38 15.85 -6.98 -9.59
C ALA A 38 16.72 -7.46 -10.77
N GLU A 39 17.57 -8.48 -10.57
CA GLU A 39 18.35 -9.09 -11.63
C GLU A 39 17.47 -9.90 -12.60
N ALA A 40 16.49 -10.66 -12.08
CA ALA A 40 15.55 -11.42 -12.90
C ALA A 40 14.50 -10.54 -13.59
N MET A 41 14.15 -9.38 -12.99
CA MET A 41 13.15 -8.43 -13.49
C MET A 41 13.76 -7.02 -13.60
N PRO A 42 14.45 -6.67 -14.69
CA PRO A 42 15.14 -5.37 -14.83
C PRO A 42 14.22 -4.16 -14.70
N THR A 43 12.93 -4.31 -14.99
CA THR A 43 11.93 -3.24 -14.87
C THR A 43 11.34 -3.10 -13.45
N LEU A 44 11.68 -4.01 -12.52
CA LEU A 44 11.07 -4.06 -11.18
C LEU A 44 11.23 -2.74 -10.42
N ARG A 45 12.44 -2.18 -10.38
CA ARG A 45 12.70 -0.90 -9.70
C ARG A 45 11.86 0.24 -10.28
N ALA A 46 11.73 0.29 -11.61
CA ALA A 46 10.89 1.30 -12.25
C ALA A 46 9.41 1.12 -11.87
N ALA A 47 8.92 -0.14 -11.78
CA ALA A 47 7.56 -0.42 -11.32
C ALA A 47 7.34 0.02 -9.86
N ILE A 48 8.29 -0.25 -8.97
CA ILE A 48 8.24 0.17 -7.57
C ILE A 48 8.18 1.70 -7.44
N TRP A 49 9.04 2.42 -8.17
CA TRP A 49 9.03 3.89 -8.17
C TRP A 49 7.75 4.46 -8.80
N ALA A 50 7.21 3.84 -9.85
CA ALA A 50 5.94 4.26 -10.44
C ALA A 50 4.76 4.05 -9.48
N ASN A 51 4.76 2.94 -8.72
CA ASN A 51 3.76 2.71 -7.68
C ASN A 51 3.87 3.75 -6.55
N ARG A 52 5.09 4.12 -6.14
CA ARG A 52 5.31 5.18 -5.16
C ARG A 52 4.86 6.56 -5.68
N ALA A 53 5.13 6.85 -6.95
CA ALA A 53 4.64 8.06 -7.60
C ALA A 53 3.11 8.07 -7.73
N PHE A 54 2.48 6.91 -7.99
CA PHE A 54 1.02 6.76 -7.95
C PHE A 54 0.46 7.11 -6.58
N LEU A 55 1.00 6.54 -5.48
CA LEU A 55 0.58 6.89 -4.12
C LEU A 55 0.64 8.40 -3.89
N ARG A 56 1.76 9.05 -4.25
CA ARG A 56 1.92 10.51 -4.12
C ARG A 56 0.85 11.27 -4.89
N ARG A 57 0.59 10.92 -6.16
CA ARG A 57 -0.44 11.59 -6.98
C ARG A 57 -1.84 11.39 -6.42
N VAL A 58 -2.17 10.16 -5.97
CA VAL A 58 -3.47 9.87 -5.33
C VAL A 58 -3.67 10.72 -4.08
N VAL A 59 -2.71 10.74 -3.17
CA VAL A 59 -2.81 11.51 -1.92
C VAL A 59 -2.91 13.00 -2.22
N THR A 60 -2.08 13.52 -3.14
CA THR A 60 -2.15 14.92 -3.56
C THR A 60 -3.53 15.26 -4.13
N HIS A 61 -4.01 14.48 -5.11
CA HIS A 61 -5.31 14.72 -5.75
C HIS A 61 -6.48 14.67 -4.74
N LEU A 62 -6.49 13.67 -3.85
CA LEU A 62 -7.51 13.54 -2.81
C LEU A 62 -7.49 14.74 -1.86
N ALA A 63 -6.31 15.23 -1.47
CA ALA A 63 -6.18 16.33 -0.55
C ALA A 63 -6.48 17.70 -1.21
N THR A 64 -6.01 17.94 -2.45
CA THR A 64 -6.12 19.26 -3.10
C THR A 64 -7.42 19.44 -3.87
N GLU A 65 -7.81 18.43 -4.65
CA GLU A 65 -8.96 18.55 -5.57
C GLU A 65 -10.27 18.07 -4.93
N LEU A 66 -10.19 17.06 -4.06
CA LEU A 66 -11.36 16.42 -3.47
C LEU A 66 -11.56 16.76 -1.98
N GLY A 67 -10.64 17.55 -1.38
CA GLY A 67 -10.76 18.09 -0.04
C GLY A 67 -10.69 17.05 1.09
N VAL A 68 -10.10 15.87 0.82
CA VAL A 68 -9.93 14.83 1.84
C VAL A 68 -8.81 15.22 2.80
N ASP A 69 -9.13 15.20 4.10
CA ASP A 69 -8.21 15.56 5.18
C ASP A 69 -7.88 14.38 6.11
N GLN A 70 -8.39 13.18 5.82
CA GLN A 70 -8.19 11.98 6.62
C GLN A 70 -7.74 10.80 5.75
N PHE A 71 -6.67 10.12 6.17
CA PHE A 71 -6.09 9.00 5.43
C PHE A 71 -5.84 7.81 6.37
N LEU A 72 -6.28 6.62 5.95
CA LEU A 72 -6.00 5.33 6.58
C LEU A 72 -5.16 4.50 5.61
N ASP A 73 -3.88 4.33 5.89
CA ASP A 73 -2.93 3.60 5.04
C ASP A 73 -2.69 2.19 5.56
N LEU A 74 -3.26 1.21 4.86
CA LEU A 74 -3.27 -0.20 5.23
C LEU A 74 -2.15 -0.97 4.50
N GLY A 75 -1.26 -1.58 5.28
CA GLY A 75 -0.04 -2.20 4.76
C GLY A 75 0.98 -1.14 4.34
N SER A 76 1.17 -0.14 5.20
CA SER A 76 1.99 1.05 4.91
C SER A 76 3.45 0.76 4.63
N GLY A 77 3.96 -0.38 5.10
CA GLY A 77 5.37 -0.74 5.00
C GLY A 77 6.28 0.13 5.86
N VAL A 78 7.58 0.02 5.59
CA VAL A 78 8.60 0.84 6.25
C VAL A 78 8.55 2.27 5.71
N PRO A 79 8.47 3.31 6.58
CA PRO A 79 8.56 4.69 6.15
C PRO A 79 9.88 4.98 5.43
N THR A 80 9.83 5.44 4.18
CA THR A 80 11.02 5.67 3.36
C THR A 80 10.99 7.08 2.76
N VAL A 81 10.42 7.26 1.57
CA VAL A 81 10.38 8.52 0.83
C VAL A 81 8.95 8.88 0.44
N GLY A 82 8.53 10.12 0.67
CA GLY A 82 7.20 10.62 0.30
C GLY A 82 6.11 9.85 1.04
N ASN A 83 6.20 9.80 2.37
CA ASN A 83 5.21 9.18 3.23
C ASN A 83 3.86 9.89 3.10
N VAL A 84 2.76 9.18 3.33
CA VAL A 84 1.40 9.73 3.16
C VAL A 84 1.20 11.02 3.96
N HIS A 85 1.65 11.07 5.23
CA HIS A 85 1.52 12.28 6.05
C HIS A 85 2.31 13.47 5.47
N GLU A 86 3.53 13.24 4.96
CA GLU A 86 4.34 14.30 4.35
C GLU A 86 3.62 14.89 3.12
N VAL A 87 3.10 14.03 2.25
CA VAL A 87 2.37 14.44 1.03
C VAL A 87 1.04 15.10 1.36
N ALA A 88 0.25 14.48 2.25
CA ALA A 88 -1.07 14.99 2.63
C ALA A 88 -0.96 16.34 3.36
N GLN A 89 -0.05 16.47 4.32
CA GLN A 89 0.13 17.69 5.10
C GLN A 89 0.80 18.83 4.30
N ALA A 90 1.60 18.49 3.28
CA ALA A 90 2.09 19.50 2.33
C ALA A 90 0.96 20.09 1.48
N ALA A 91 -0.04 19.28 1.14
CA ALA A 91 -1.23 19.72 0.39
C ALA A 91 -2.29 20.38 1.31
N ASN A 92 -2.51 19.81 2.49
CA ASN A 92 -3.42 20.29 3.52
C ASN A 92 -2.78 20.13 4.91
N PRO A 93 -2.29 21.23 5.55
CA PRO A 93 -1.62 21.14 6.86
C PRO A 93 -2.48 20.55 7.98
N ALA A 94 -3.79 20.46 7.83
CA ALA A 94 -4.70 19.82 8.79
C ALA A 94 -4.86 18.31 8.56
N ALA A 95 -4.25 17.74 7.51
CA ALA A 95 -4.40 16.34 7.16
C ALA A 95 -3.93 15.41 8.28
N ARG A 96 -4.71 14.37 8.51
CA ARG A 96 -4.51 13.35 9.54
C ARG A 96 -4.30 11.99 8.91
N VAL A 97 -3.37 11.21 9.43
CA VAL A 97 -2.97 9.92 8.84
C VAL A 97 -2.82 8.84 9.89
N VAL A 98 -3.49 7.73 9.70
CA VAL A 98 -3.23 6.49 10.46
C VAL A 98 -2.61 5.47 9.54
N TYR A 99 -1.43 5.00 9.90
CA TYR A 99 -0.73 3.90 9.26
C TYR A 99 -1.04 2.60 9.98
N VAL A 100 -1.20 1.53 9.22
CA VAL A 100 -1.40 0.18 9.75
C VAL A 100 -0.43 -0.76 9.05
N ASP A 101 0.38 -1.48 9.81
CA ASP A 101 1.23 -2.54 9.28
C ASP A 101 1.34 -3.71 10.26
N ILE A 102 1.60 -4.91 9.74
CA ILE A 102 1.82 -6.10 10.53
C ILE A 102 3.31 -6.25 10.94
N ASP A 103 4.23 -5.69 10.13
CA ASP A 103 5.67 -5.78 10.35
C ASP A 103 6.07 -4.90 11.56
N PRO A 104 6.59 -5.50 12.65
CA PRO A 104 6.96 -4.76 13.84
C PRO A 104 8.08 -3.74 13.60
N ILE A 105 8.93 -3.96 12.58
CA ILE A 105 10.01 -3.04 12.23
C ILE A 105 9.44 -1.81 11.55
N ALA A 106 8.52 -2.00 10.60
CA ALA A 106 7.81 -0.89 9.96
C ALA A 106 7.10 -0.01 11.01
N VAL A 107 6.41 -0.66 11.96
CA VAL A 107 5.71 0.04 13.05
C VAL A 107 6.69 0.77 13.97
N ALA A 108 7.80 0.16 14.37
CA ALA A 108 8.79 0.80 15.25
C ALA A 108 9.43 2.03 14.61
N HIS A 109 9.76 1.94 13.31
CA HIS A 109 10.27 3.10 12.56
C HIS A 109 9.20 4.18 12.36
N GLY A 110 7.96 3.79 12.06
CA GLY A 110 6.84 4.71 11.97
C GLY A 110 6.62 5.48 13.27
N ARG A 111 6.61 4.81 14.42
CA ARG A 111 6.48 5.46 15.73
C ARG A 111 7.58 6.47 16.02
N ARG A 112 8.82 6.15 15.63
CA ARG A 112 9.95 7.08 15.80
C ARG A 112 9.81 8.30 14.90
N LEU A 113 9.41 8.09 13.63
CA LEU A 113 9.23 9.16 12.66
C LEU A 113 8.12 10.13 13.05
N LEU A 114 7.03 9.60 13.62
CA LEU A 114 5.81 10.34 13.95
C LEU A 114 5.76 10.85 15.39
N ALA A 115 6.86 10.73 16.16
CA ALA A 115 6.87 11.02 17.60
C ALA A 115 6.45 12.46 17.93
N ASP A 116 6.68 13.41 17.05
CA ASP A 116 6.40 14.84 17.22
C ASP A 116 5.20 15.33 16.36
N ASP A 117 4.44 14.42 15.71
CA ASP A 117 3.26 14.78 14.91
C ASP A 117 1.99 14.17 15.52
N ASP A 118 1.19 14.99 16.19
CA ASP A 118 -0.10 14.61 16.80
C ASP A 118 -1.22 14.32 15.80
N ARG A 119 -0.98 14.56 14.50
CA ARG A 119 -1.93 14.30 13.39
C ARG A 119 -1.65 12.99 12.69
N ALA A 120 -0.59 12.28 13.05
CA ALA A 120 -0.26 11.01 12.44
C ALA A 120 0.14 9.97 13.49
N THR A 121 -0.28 8.72 13.28
CA THR A 121 0.09 7.60 14.15
C THR A 121 0.29 6.32 13.36
N VAL A 122 0.91 5.30 13.96
CA VAL A 122 1.06 3.97 13.38
C VAL A 122 0.59 2.89 14.34
N ILE A 123 -0.22 1.98 13.84
CA ILE A 123 -0.84 0.87 14.57
C ILE A 123 -0.26 -0.44 14.07
N GLN A 124 0.22 -1.29 14.97
CA GLN A 124 0.54 -2.66 14.61
C GLN A 124 -0.74 -3.50 14.58
N ALA A 125 -1.19 -3.86 13.39
CA ALA A 125 -2.37 -4.70 13.19
C ALA A 125 -2.35 -5.41 11.84
N ASP A 126 -3.17 -6.45 11.72
CA ASP A 126 -3.37 -7.20 10.49
C ASP A 126 -4.56 -6.62 9.72
N LEU A 127 -4.34 -6.07 8.53
CA LEU A 127 -5.40 -5.51 7.69
C LEU A 127 -6.49 -6.53 7.31
N ARG A 128 -6.19 -7.83 7.38
CA ARG A 128 -7.17 -8.90 7.17
C ARG A 128 -8.24 -8.98 8.25
N ARG A 129 -8.08 -8.23 9.32
CA ARG A 129 -9.02 -8.14 10.44
C ARG A 129 -9.58 -6.72 10.57
N PRO A 130 -10.45 -6.29 9.63
CA PRO A 130 -10.96 -4.92 9.60
C PRO A 130 -11.60 -4.47 10.91
N ALA A 131 -12.34 -5.36 11.59
CA ALA A 131 -12.97 -5.04 12.86
C ALA A 131 -11.94 -4.71 13.95
N ASP A 132 -10.83 -5.48 14.00
CA ASP A 132 -9.77 -5.26 14.98
C ASP A 132 -9.02 -3.95 14.70
N VAL A 133 -8.74 -3.64 13.42
CA VAL A 133 -8.10 -2.38 13.00
C VAL A 133 -8.96 -1.18 13.34
N LEU A 134 -10.24 -1.22 12.93
CA LEU A 134 -11.16 -0.08 13.05
C LEU A 134 -11.64 0.17 14.47
N SER A 135 -11.47 -0.79 15.39
CA SER A 135 -11.78 -0.63 16.81
C SER A 135 -10.59 -0.15 17.65
N ARG A 136 -9.43 0.07 17.05
CA ARG A 136 -8.24 0.53 17.81
C ARG A 136 -8.45 1.94 18.33
N PRO A 137 -8.24 2.17 19.63
CA PRO A 137 -8.38 3.52 20.21
C PRO A 137 -7.51 4.55 19.52
N GLU A 138 -6.28 4.19 19.17
CA GLU A 138 -5.31 5.04 18.49
C GLU A 138 -5.83 5.54 17.11
N LEU A 139 -6.68 4.74 16.44
CA LEU A 139 -7.33 5.18 15.19
C LEU A 139 -8.34 6.29 15.49
N GLY A 140 -9.20 6.10 16.48
CA GLY A 140 -10.23 7.06 16.85
C GLY A 140 -9.70 8.37 17.45
N GLU A 141 -8.48 8.38 17.98
CA GLU A 141 -7.80 9.59 18.45
C GLU A 141 -7.37 10.50 17.30
N VAL A 142 -7.11 9.92 16.12
CA VAL A 142 -6.59 10.63 14.93
C VAL A 142 -7.66 10.82 13.86
N LEU A 143 -8.47 9.79 13.56
CA LEU A 143 -9.48 9.80 12.50
C LEU A 143 -10.91 9.72 13.06
N ASP A 144 -11.82 10.45 12.41
CA ASP A 144 -13.26 10.34 12.58
C ASP A 144 -13.87 9.62 11.38
N LEU A 145 -14.21 8.35 11.51
CA LEU A 145 -14.80 7.54 10.43
C LEU A 145 -16.25 7.96 10.08
N GLY A 146 -16.86 8.82 10.85
CA GLY A 146 -18.14 9.49 10.53
C GLY A 146 -18.00 10.61 9.50
N ARG A 147 -16.77 11.01 9.17
CA ARG A 147 -16.41 11.96 8.13
C ARG A 147 -15.72 11.25 6.95
N PRO A 148 -15.66 11.85 5.75
CA PRO A 148 -14.94 11.28 4.63
C PRO A 148 -13.48 10.96 4.97
N VAL A 149 -13.03 9.76 4.59
CA VAL A 149 -11.67 9.27 4.76
C VAL A 149 -11.18 8.59 3.48
N ALA A 150 -9.91 8.71 3.15
CA ALA A 150 -9.28 7.92 2.11
C ALA A 150 -8.62 6.67 2.72
N VAL A 151 -9.11 5.49 2.36
CA VAL A 151 -8.49 4.21 2.69
C VAL A 151 -7.56 3.81 1.57
N LEU A 152 -6.28 3.68 1.89
CA LEU A 152 -5.22 3.34 0.94
C LEU A 152 -4.80 1.88 1.15
N MET A 153 -4.78 1.09 0.09
CA MET A 153 -4.29 -0.30 0.05
C MET A 153 -3.30 -0.43 -1.11
N ILE A 154 -2.16 0.21 -0.97
CA ILE A 154 -1.19 0.38 -2.05
C ILE A 154 -0.13 -0.72 -1.99
N ALA A 155 -0.07 -1.57 -3.03
CA ALA A 155 0.87 -2.68 -3.15
C ALA A 155 0.84 -3.66 -1.95
N VAL A 156 -0.35 -3.94 -1.40
CA VAL A 156 -0.50 -4.83 -0.24
C VAL A 156 -1.42 -6.02 -0.51
N LEU A 157 -2.51 -5.84 -1.26
CA LEU A 157 -3.52 -6.89 -1.45
C LEU A 157 -3.01 -8.10 -2.26
N HIS A 158 -1.94 -7.94 -3.04
CA HIS A 158 -1.31 -9.06 -3.75
C HIS A 158 -0.55 -10.03 -2.81
N PHE A 159 -0.39 -9.67 -1.54
CA PHE A 159 0.13 -10.58 -0.51
C PHE A 159 -0.96 -11.40 0.18
N LEU A 160 -2.22 -11.21 -0.16
CA LEU A 160 -3.35 -11.95 0.38
C LEU A 160 -3.75 -13.07 -0.58
N PRO A 161 -3.71 -14.35 -0.14
CA PRO A 161 -4.22 -15.45 -0.95
C PRO A 161 -5.75 -15.38 -1.07
N ASP A 162 -6.31 -16.04 -2.08
CA ASP A 162 -7.76 -16.05 -2.31
C ASP A 162 -8.54 -16.63 -1.13
N ALA A 163 -7.90 -17.55 -0.37
CA ALA A 163 -8.48 -18.11 0.86
C ALA A 163 -8.74 -17.05 1.96
N ASP A 164 -8.08 -15.90 1.91
CA ASP A 164 -8.31 -14.77 2.82
C ASP A 164 -9.45 -13.86 2.32
N HIS A 165 -10.05 -14.15 1.15
CA HIS A 165 -11.13 -13.38 0.56
C HIS A 165 -10.87 -11.86 0.49
N PRO A 166 -9.85 -11.39 -0.25
CA PRO A 166 -9.43 -9.97 -0.25
C PRO A 166 -10.56 -9.01 -0.64
N GLY A 167 -11.48 -9.40 -1.53
CA GLY A 167 -12.65 -8.60 -1.86
C GLY A 167 -13.59 -8.37 -0.66
N ASP A 168 -13.74 -9.35 0.24
CA ASP A 168 -14.52 -9.19 1.46
C ASP A 168 -13.83 -8.25 2.45
N ILE A 169 -12.51 -8.29 2.51
CA ILE A 169 -11.70 -7.36 3.33
C ILE A 169 -11.90 -5.93 2.84
N VAL A 170 -11.79 -5.69 1.52
CA VAL A 170 -12.02 -4.36 0.91
C VAL A 170 -13.44 -3.88 1.22
N ARG A 171 -14.45 -4.73 1.04
CA ARG A 171 -15.85 -4.40 1.39
C ARG A 171 -16.03 -4.06 2.85
N ALA A 172 -15.37 -4.80 3.76
CA ALA A 172 -15.49 -4.56 5.20
C ALA A 172 -14.96 -3.17 5.61
N TYR A 173 -13.87 -2.70 5.00
CA TYR A 173 -13.41 -1.32 5.19
C TYR A 173 -14.37 -0.32 4.56
N ARG A 174 -14.80 -0.54 3.30
CA ARG A 174 -15.77 0.31 2.61
C ARG A 174 -17.04 0.56 3.43
N ASP A 175 -17.57 -0.51 4.04
CA ASP A 175 -18.85 -0.43 4.73
C ASP A 175 -18.78 0.36 6.05
N ARG A 176 -17.58 0.56 6.59
CA ARG A 176 -17.33 1.27 7.85
C ARG A 176 -16.94 2.73 7.72
N ILE A 177 -16.69 3.22 6.51
CA ILE A 177 -16.36 4.61 6.24
C ILE A 177 -17.60 5.39 5.78
N ALA A 178 -17.62 6.70 6.03
CA ALA A 178 -18.75 7.58 5.66
C ALA A 178 -18.94 7.68 4.13
N PRO A 179 -20.16 8.00 3.64
CA PRO A 179 -20.36 8.49 2.28
C PRO A 179 -19.44 9.67 1.95
N GLY A 180 -18.98 9.75 0.70
CA GLY A 180 -17.97 10.72 0.28
C GLY A 180 -16.52 10.31 0.55
N SER A 181 -16.29 9.15 1.20
CA SER A 181 -14.95 8.55 1.39
C SER A 181 -14.43 7.94 0.10
N TYR A 182 -13.13 7.62 0.10
CA TYR A 182 -12.43 7.04 -1.04
C TYR A 182 -11.68 5.78 -0.67
N LEU A 183 -11.58 4.86 -1.62
CA LEU A 183 -10.66 3.72 -1.59
C LEU A 183 -9.65 3.89 -2.72
N ALA A 184 -8.37 3.73 -2.43
CA ALA A 184 -7.31 3.71 -3.43
C ALA A 184 -6.54 2.40 -3.34
N LEU A 185 -6.46 1.68 -4.44
CA LEU A 185 -5.79 0.39 -4.52
C LEU A 185 -4.68 0.44 -5.55
N SER A 186 -3.58 -0.29 -5.28
CA SER A 186 -2.70 -0.75 -6.35
C SER A 186 -2.37 -2.22 -6.18
N HIS A 187 -2.28 -2.93 -7.31
CA HIS A 187 -2.16 -4.38 -7.31
C HIS A 187 -1.26 -4.86 -8.46
N ALA A 188 -0.46 -5.90 -8.20
CA ALA A 188 0.29 -6.58 -9.25
C ALA A 188 -0.67 -7.10 -10.32
N ALA A 189 -0.43 -6.70 -11.57
CA ALA A 189 -1.27 -7.08 -12.70
C ALA A 189 -1.10 -8.55 -13.04
N ASP A 190 -2.16 -9.22 -13.47
CA ASP A 190 -2.05 -10.53 -14.08
C ASP A 190 -1.23 -10.44 -15.38
N ASP A 191 -0.37 -11.40 -15.56
CA ASP A 191 0.54 -11.47 -16.67
C ASP A 191 0.66 -12.91 -17.14
N THR A 192 -0.22 -13.26 -18.04
CA THR A 192 -0.28 -14.60 -18.63
C THR A 192 0.98 -14.97 -19.43
N ASP A 193 1.79 -13.97 -19.81
CA ASP A 193 2.99 -14.13 -20.65
C ASP A 193 4.29 -13.87 -19.85
N LEU A 194 4.30 -14.16 -18.55
CA LEU A 194 5.50 -14.02 -17.73
C LEU A 194 6.64 -14.92 -18.22
N PRO A 195 7.83 -14.37 -18.53
CA PRO A 195 8.99 -15.18 -18.83
C PRO A 195 9.28 -16.20 -17.72
N ALA A 196 9.68 -17.43 -18.08
CA ALA A 196 9.90 -18.51 -17.14
C ALA A 196 10.92 -18.18 -16.03
N GLU A 197 11.88 -17.30 -16.29
CA GLU A 197 12.84 -16.80 -15.31
C GLU A 197 12.17 -15.92 -14.25
N GLN A 198 11.27 -15.03 -14.67
CA GLN A 198 10.50 -14.16 -13.77
C GLN A 198 9.51 -14.97 -12.92
N ALA A 199 8.83 -15.95 -13.51
CA ALA A 199 7.95 -16.86 -12.78
C ALA A 199 8.71 -17.62 -11.68
N ARG A 200 9.90 -18.15 -11.99
CA ARG A 200 10.78 -18.81 -11.00
C ARG A 200 11.20 -17.85 -9.89
N MET A 201 11.55 -16.62 -10.24
CA MET A 201 11.94 -15.62 -9.24
C MET A 201 10.79 -15.29 -8.27
N ILE A 202 9.56 -15.21 -8.77
CA ILE A 202 8.38 -14.99 -7.92
C ILE A 202 8.19 -16.18 -6.96
N GLU A 203 8.35 -17.42 -7.45
CA GLU A 203 8.30 -18.59 -6.57
C GLU A 203 9.40 -18.58 -5.49
N GLU A 204 10.61 -18.18 -5.83
CA GLU A 204 11.73 -18.06 -4.88
C GLU A 204 11.45 -16.93 -3.86
N TYR A 205 10.90 -15.82 -4.31
CA TYR A 205 10.49 -14.72 -3.44
C TYR A 205 9.45 -15.20 -2.41
N GLN A 206 8.39 -15.87 -2.86
CA GLN A 206 7.35 -16.42 -1.98
C GLN A 206 7.91 -17.44 -0.97
N LYS A 207 8.80 -18.34 -1.43
CA LYS A 207 9.46 -19.32 -0.55
C LYS A 207 10.35 -18.64 0.50
N SER A 208 11.07 -17.59 0.11
CA SER A 208 12.00 -16.87 0.99
C SER A 208 11.27 -16.03 2.03
N THR A 209 10.27 -15.28 1.60
CA THR A 209 9.48 -14.39 2.48
C THR A 209 8.40 -15.13 3.26
N LYS A 210 8.04 -16.35 2.82
CA LYS A 210 6.88 -17.12 3.32
C LYS A 210 5.55 -16.37 3.16
N VAL A 211 5.50 -15.43 2.21
CA VAL A 211 4.33 -14.61 1.90
C VAL A 211 3.93 -14.88 0.45
N PRO A 212 2.64 -15.14 0.15
CA PRO A 212 2.18 -15.30 -1.22
C PRO A 212 2.39 -14.00 -2.02
N PHE A 213 2.45 -14.13 -3.34
CA PHE A 213 2.43 -13.00 -4.26
C PHE A 213 1.50 -13.36 -5.42
N ILE A 214 0.31 -12.80 -5.40
CA ILE A 214 -0.78 -13.15 -6.30
C ILE A 214 -0.95 -12.04 -7.33
N HIS A 215 -0.99 -12.41 -8.59
CA HIS A 215 -1.37 -11.50 -9.66
C HIS A 215 -2.88 -11.60 -9.90
N ARG A 216 -3.53 -10.47 -10.20
CA ARG A 216 -4.96 -10.41 -10.47
C ARG A 216 -5.26 -9.51 -11.66
N ASP A 217 -6.31 -9.85 -12.38
CA ASP A 217 -6.76 -9.04 -13.51
C ASP A 217 -7.57 -7.81 -13.06
N PRO A 218 -7.76 -6.82 -13.95
CA PRO A 218 -8.52 -5.62 -13.64
C PRO A 218 -9.99 -5.89 -13.32
N ASP A 219 -10.60 -6.94 -13.89
CA ASP A 219 -12.02 -7.25 -13.69
C ASP A 219 -12.26 -7.76 -12.28
N GLU A 220 -11.31 -8.53 -11.71
CA GLU A 220 -11.35 -8.93 -10.31
C GLU A 220 -11.26 -7.72 -9.37
N LEU A 221 -10.35 -6.78 -9.66
CA LEU A 221 -10.24 -5.55 -8.89
C LEU A 221 -11.51 -4.69 -8.99
N ALA A 222 -12.12 -4.62 -10.17
CA ALA A 222 -13.41 -3.95 -10.37
C ALA A 222 -14.51 -4.57 -9.50
N GLY A 223 -14.57 -5.91 -9.41
CA GLY A 223 -15.51 -6.62 -8.56
C GLY A 223 -15.35 -6.31 -7.06
N TRP A 224 -14.13 -6.02 -6.59
CA TRP A 224 -13.92 -5.60 -5.19
C TRP A 224 -14.48 -4.21 -4.89
N LEU A 225 -14.57 -3.35 -5.93
CA LEU A 225 -15.04 -1.97 -5.85
C LEU A 225 -16.51 -1.82 -6.26
N ASP A 226 -17.22 -2.94 -6.40
CA ASP A 226 -18.66 -2.90 -6.77
C ASP A 226 -19.47 -2.01 -5.83
N GLY A 227 -20.34 -1.16 -6.41
CA GLY A 227 -21.11 -0.15 -5.68
C GLY A 227 -20.35 1.14 -5.34
N LEU A 228 -19.11 1.31 -5.79
CA LEU A 228 -18.35 2.55 -5.72
C LEU A 228 -18.27 3.23 -7.08
N GLU A 229 -18.09 4.55 -7.08
CA GLU A 229 -17.88 5.36 -8.28
C GLU A 229 -16.38 5.43 -8.59
N LEU A 230 -15.94 4.87 -9.72
CA LEU A 230 -14.54 4.98 -10.11
C LEU A 230 -14.18 6.43 -10.46
N VAL A 231 -13.12 6.94 -9.83
CA VAL A 231 -12.54 8.24 -10.19
C VAL A 231 -11.81 8.10 -11.52
N PRO A 232 -12.06 8.95 -12.52
CA PRO A 232 -11.33 8.87 -13.79
C PRO A 232 -9.82 8.92 -13.59
N PRO A 233 -9.04 8.16 -14.37
CA PRO A 233 -9.42 7.38 -15.55
C PRO A 233 -9.92 5.94 -15.25
N GLY A 234 -10.23 5.58 -14.02
CA GLY A 234 -10.63 4.23 -13.61
C GLY A 234 -9.44 3.33 -13.30
N ILE A 235 -9.55 2.03 -13.61
CA ILE A 235 -8.48 1.05 -13.40
C ILE A 235 -7.50 1.13 -14.57
N VAL A 236 -6.29 1.59 -14.31
CA VAL A 236 -5.22 1.75 -15.30
C VAL A 236 -3.88 1.32 -14.70
N LEU A 237 -2.82 1.27 -15.49
CA LEU A 237 -1.48 1.11 -14.93
C LEU A 237 -1.15 2.29 -14.01
N THR A 238 -0.45 2.04 -12.90
CA THR A 238 -0.17 3.07 -11.90
C THR A 238 0.49 4.32 -12.46
N ASN A 239 1.33 4.20 -13.49
CA ASN A 239 1.96 5.33 -14.16
C ASN A 239 1.03 6.06 -15.16
N GLN A 240 -0.17 5.55 -15.43
CA GLN A 240 -1.18 6.18 -16.29
C GLN A 240 -2.26 6.93 -15.51
N TRP A 241 -2.31 6.75 -14.19
CA TRP A 241 -3.27 7.44 -13.34
C TRP A 241 -2.78 8.86 -13.04
N HIS A 242 -3.40 9.89 -13.63
CA HIS A 242 -3.02 11.31 -13.54
C HIS A 242 -1.49 11.52 -13.65
N PRO A 243 -0.86 11.10 -14.77
CA PRO A 243 0.59 11.13 -14.89
C PRO A 243 1.15 12.55 -14.91
N ASP A 244 2.30 12.75 -14.25
CA ASP A 244 3.04 14.02 -14.27
C ASP A 244 3.73 14.24 -15.63
N GLU A 245 4.08 13.13 -16.33
CA GLU A 245 4.74 13.09 -17.64
C GLU A 245 4.18 11.96 -18.49
N GLU A 246 4.55 11.87 -19.77
CA GLU A 246 4.11 10.81 -20.66
C GLU A 246 4.50 9.41 -20.15
N ALA A 247 3.50 8.55 -19.92
CA ALA A 247 3.67 7.30 -19.21
C ALA A 247 4.25 6.18 -20.09
N SER A 248 5.29 5.52 -19.61
CA SER A 248 5.79 4.26 -20.19
C SER A 248 4.76 3.13 -19.99
N ARG A 249 4.60 2.24 -20.99
CA ARG A 249 3.66 1.10 -20.93
C ARG A 249 4.23 -0.19 -20.35
N ILE A 250 5.44 -0.15 -19.80
CA ILE A 250 6.19 -1.36 -19.41
C ILE A 250 5.89 -1.83 -17.96
N LEU A 251 5.03 -1.11 -17.23
CA LEU A 251 4.80 -1.38 -15.81
C LEU A 251 3.57 -2.25 -15.60
N ARG A 252 3.69 -3.24 -14.71
CA ARG A 252 2.71 -4.31 -14.47
C ARG A 252 2.04 -4.17 -13.08
N THR A 253 1.59 -2.96 -12.77
CA THR A 253 0.85 -2.67 -11.54
C THR A 253 -0.34 -1.80 -11.91
N HIS A 254 -1.54 -2.31 -11.66
CA HIS A 254 -2.77 -1.53 -11.80
C HIS A 254 -2.96 -0.63 -10.59
N GLY A 255 -3.55 0.54 -10.84
CA GLY A 255 -3.97 1.47 -9.81
C GLY A 255 -5.39 1.96 -10.08
N VAL A 256 -6.13 2.22 -9.01
CA VAL A 256 -7.50 2.71 -9.08
C VAL A 256 -7.83 3.54 -7.83
N VAL A 257 -8.69 4.53 -8.03
CA VAL A 257 -9.34 5.26 -6.94
C VAL A 257 -10.85 5.17 -7.17
N ALA A 258 -11.59 4.91 -6.10
CA ALA A 258 -13.05 4.82 -6.14
C ALA A 258 -13.67 5.60 -4.98
N ARG A 259 -14.80 6.28 -5.23
CA ARG A 259 -15.54 7.07 -4.25
C ARG A 259 -16.74 6.28 -3.74
N LYS A 260 -16.97 6.32 -2.44
CA LYS A 260 -18.22 5.84 -1.82
C LYS A 260 -19.30 6.91 -2.02
N PRO A 261 -20.43 6.58 -2.71
CA PRO A 261 -21.54 7.53 -2.93
C PRO A 261 -22.21 7.98 -1.65
#